data_bedd2c9e09de88c25edcfb895f78d8ba
#
_entry.id   bedd2c9e09de88c25edcfb895f78d8ba
#
_cell.length_a   1.000
_cell.length_b   1.000
_cell.length_c   1.000
_cell.angle_alpha   90.00
_cell.angle_beta   90.00
_cell.angle_gamma   90.00
#
_symmetry.space_group_name_H-M   'P 1'
#
loop_
_entity.id
_entity.type
_entity.pdbx_description
1 polymer ?
#
loop_
_entity_poly.entity_id
_entity_poly.type
_entity_poly.pdbx_seq_one_letter_code
_entity_poly.pdbx_strand_id
1 'polypeptide(L)'
;NIYYKKEGTGSPVLLIHDLNHYSSSMEWDKVIGTLSKGHTVYTIDLLGCGKSDKPAITYTCYLYVQLLTDFIRDIIGEKTDIVATGASASFVTAACQNIADQIDHIILVCPESTHALAKAPNHKSKLLAKIINIPIYGTFIYNVGARNTALSDSAECKYLYASILGHYTTVNVAHCLEGLTTSIAVITGKNAPETSQKATEYCHILPSIEH
;
A
#
# COMPACT_ATOMS: atom_id res chain seq x y z
N ASN A 1 17.08 2.36 -1.74
CA ASN A 1 16.70 3.54 -0.95
C ASN A 1 15.20 3.78 -1.04
N ILE A 2 14.61 4.29 0.05
CA ILE A 2 13.21 4.69 0.14
C ILE A 2 13.15 6.21 0.20
N TYR A 3 12.34 6.80 -0.66
CA TYR A 3 12.06 8.23 -0.62
C TYR A 3 10.91 8.50 0.34
N TYR A 4 11.08 9.50 1.19
CA TYR A 4 10.01 10.00 2.06
C TYR A 4 10.16 11.50 2.30
N LYS A 5 9.08 12.13 2.74
CA LYS A 5 9.08 13.50 3.24
C LYS A 5 8.58 13.51 4.69
N LYS A 6 9.02 14.51 5.44
CA LYS A 6 8.58 14.80 6.81
C LYS A 6 8.18 16.27 6.89
N GLU A 7 6.96 16.57 7.29
CA GLU A 7 6.43 17.93 7.38
C GLU A 7 5.63 18.12 8.66
N GLY A 8 5.66 19.34 9.24
CA GLY A 8 4.93 19.69 10.43
C GLY A 8 5.58 19.25 11.74
N THR A 9 4.84 19.43 12.84
CA THR A 9 5.25 19.08 14.22
C THR A 9 4.04 18.59 15.01
N GLY A 10 4.25 17.65 15.92
CA GLY A 10 3.21 17.01 16.72
C GLY A 10 3.30 15.49 16.65
N SER A 11 2.24 14.78 17.04
CA SER A 11 2.18 13.32 16.95
C SER A 11 2.40 12.84 15.52
N PRO A 12 3.16 11.75 15.30
CA PRO A 12 3.47 11.28 13.97
C PRO A 12 2.27 10.65 13.28
N VAL A 13 2.14 10.93 11.98
CA VAL A 13 1.16 10.31 11.08
C VAL A 13 1.90 9.85 9.84
N LEU A 14 1.79 8.57 9.50
CA LEU A 14 2.36 7.98 8.30
C LEU A 14 1.29 7.80 7.23
N LEU A 15 1.47 8.45 6.08
CA LEU A 15 0.59 8.37 4.93
C LEU A 15 1.19 7.44 3.87
N ILE A 16 0.46 6.37 3.52
CA ILE A 16 0.89 5.33 2.59
C ILE A 16 -0.05 5.32 1.39
N HIS A 17 0.51 5.62 0.20
CA HIS A 17 -0.23 5.62 -1.06
C HIS A 17 -0.67 4.20 -1.49
N ASP A 18 -1.56 4.10 -2.45
CA ASP A 18 -1.98 2.82 -3.03
C ASP A 18 -0.79 2.06 -3.65
N LEU A 19 -0.81 0.74 -3.56
CA LEU A 19 0.22 -0.10 -4.15
C LEU A 19 -0.07 -0.38 -5.63
N ASN A 20 0.33 0.55 -6.47
CA ASN A 20 0.24 0.41 -7.91
C ASN A 20 1.53 0.90 -8.58
N HIS A 21 1.84 0.40 -9.79
CA HIS A 21 3.08 0.72 -10.51
C HIS A 21 3.17 2.19 -10.97
N TYR A 22 2.11 2.98 -10.81
CA TYR A 22 2.05 4.42 -11.11
C TYR A 22 1.73 5.28 -9.89
N SER A 23 1.52 4.69 -8.72
CA SER A 23 1.20 5.42 -7.48
C SER A 23 2.45 6.02 -6.83
N SER A 24 2.24 7.05 -6.03
CA SER A 24 3.28 7.72 -5.24
C SER A 24 2.68 8.54 -4.10
N SER A 25 3.52 9.08 -3.24
CA SER A 25 3.13 10.00 -2.16
C SER A 25 2.39 11.26 -2.62
N MET A 26 2.40 11.58 -3.91
CA MET A 26 1.61 12.69 -4.50
C MET A 26 0.10 12.54 -4.29
N GLU A 27 -0.40 11.32 -4.02
CA GLU A 27 -1.80 11.08 -3.66
C GLU A 27 -2.23 11.93 -2.45
N TRP A 28 -1.29 12.26 -1.57
CA TRP A 28 -1.50 12.97 -0.33
C TRP A 28 -1.30 14.49 -0.40
N ASP A 29 -0.84 15.04 -1.51
CA ASP A 29 -0.46 16.46 -1.63
C ASP A 29 -1.56 17.43 -1.19
N LYS A 30 -2.84 17.06 -1.37
CA LYS A 30 -3.98 17.90 -0.98
C LYS A 30 -4.26 17.94 0.53
N VAL A 31 -3.79 16.95 1.29
CA VAL A 31 -4.12 16.82 2.72
C VAL A 31 -2.94 17.13 3.63
N ILE A 32 -1.71 17.00 3.14
CA ILE A 32 -0.48 17.22 3.91
C ILE A 32 -0.50 18.59 4.60
N GLY A 33 -0.79 19.67 3.85
CA GLY A 33 -0.79 21.03 4.38
C GLY A 33 -1.83 21.29 5.48
N THR A 34 -2.86 20.46 5.61
CA THR A 34 -3.82 20.52 6.70
C THR A 34 -3.36 19.71 7.90
N LEU A 35 -2.91 18.48 7.66
CA LEU A 35 -2.45 17.58 8.72
C LEU A 35 -1.18 18.10 9.41
N SER A 36 -0.25 18.69 8.68
CA SER A 36 1.01 19.21 9.20
C SER A 36 0.88 20.39 10.16
N LYS A 37 -0.33 20.95 10.30
CA LYS A 37 -0.60 22.00 11.30
C LYS A 37 -0.64 21.47 12.74
N GLY A 38 -0.90 20.19 12.94
CA GLY A 38 -1.01 19.57 14.27
C GLY A 38 -0.27 18.24 14.40
N HIS A 39 0.31 17.74 13.30
CA HIS A 39 0.99 16.45 13.27
C HIS A 39 2.35 16.56 12.58
N THR A 40 3.23 15.63 12.92
CA THR A 40 4.42 15.33 12.12
C THR A 40 4.02 14.33 11.05
N VAL A 41 3.81 14.80 9.83
CA VAL A 41 3.33 13.98 8.71
C VAL A 41 4.50 13.38 7.95
N TYR A 42 4.54 12.07 7.87
CA TYR A 42 5.45 11.31 7.02
C TYR A 42 4.69 10.83 5.79
N THR A 43 5.22 11.09 4.60
CA THR A 43 4.74 10.51 3.34
C THR A 43 5.86 9.69 2.73
N ILE A 44 5.57 8.48 2.32
CA ILE A 44 6.54 7.52 1.80
C ILE A 44 6.19 7.15 0.36
N ASP A 45 7.20 7.08 -0.52
CA ASP A 45 7.07 6.35 -1.78
C ASP A 45 7.49 4.90 -1.53
N LEU A 46 6.58 3.96 -1.71
CA LEU A 46 6.88 2.53 -1.54
C LEU A 46 7.95 2.06 -2.53
N LEU A 47 8.71 1.05 -2.15
CA LEU A 47 9.72 0.46 -3.05
C LEU A 47 9.06 0.04 -4.37
N GLY A 48 9.63 0.42 -5.49
CA GLY A 48 9.02 0.21 -6.82
C GLY A 48 8.14 1.35 -7.31
N CYS A 49 7.85 2.35 -6.46
CA CYS A 49 6.94 3.47 -6.75
C CYS A 49 7.67 4.82 -6.69
N GLY A 50 7.06 5.84 -7.28
CA GLY A 50 7.45 7.24 -7.17
C GLY A 50 8.95 7.48 -7.34
N LYS A 51 9.57 8.11 -6.36
CA LYS A 51 11.01 8.43 -6.31
C LYS A 51 11.85 7.38 -5.58
N SER A 52 11.23 6.36 -4.99
CA SER A 52 11.94 5.23 -4.39
C SER A 52 12.63 4.36 -5.44
N ASP A 53 13.64 3.61 -5.03
CA ASP A 53 14.35 2.67 -5.90
C ASP A 53 13.39 1.62 -6.47
N LYS A 54 13.70 1.16 -7.68
CA LYS A 54 12.90 0.19 -8.43
C LYS A 54 13.72 -1.04 -8.83
N PRO A 55 14.25 -1.79 -7.84
CA PRO A 55 15.10 -2.93 -8.13
C PRO A 55 14.35 -4.01 -8.95
N ALA A 56 15.12 -4.73 -9.76
CA ALA A 56 14.62 -5.84 -10.58
C ALA A 56 14.40 -7.10 -9.72
N ILE A 57 13.40 -7.05 -8.86
CA ILE A 57 13.03 -8.14 -7.93
C ILE A 57 11.55 -8.50 -8.07
N THR A 58 11.14 -9.59 -7.44
CA THR A 58 9.71 -9.87 -7.20
C THR A 58 9.28 -9.11 -5.95
N TYR A 59 8.33 -8.21 -6.10
CA TYR A 59 7.74 -7.48 -4.99
C TYR A 59 6.68 -8.34 -4.32
N THR A 60 6.82 -8.56 -3.02
CA THR A 60 5.89 -9.40 -2.25
C THR A 60 5.23 -8.60 -1.15
N CYS A 61 4.09 -9.05 -0.65
CA CYS A 61 3.45 -8.44 0.51
C CYS A 61 4.41 -8.39 1.71
N TYR A 62 5.17 -9.46 1.96
CA TYR A 62 6.13 -9.52 3.06
C TYR A 62 7.25 -8.49 2.96
N LEU A 63 7.68 -8.14 1.74
CA LEU A 63 8.63 -7.06 1.52
C LEU A 63 8.09 -5.73 2.06
N TYR A 64 6.83 -5.43 1.78
CA TYR A 64 6.20 -4.19 2.25
C TYR A 64 5.90 -4.22 3.74
N VAL A 65 5.49 -5.36 4.29
CA VAL A 65 5.36 -5.55 5.75
C VAL A 65 6.67 -5.24 6.46
N GLN A 66 7.79 -5.80 5.97
CA GLN A 66 9.11 -5.56 6.56
C GLN A 66 9.54 -4.10 6.40
N LEU A 67 9.38 -3.53 5.19
CA LEU A 67 9.70 -2.14 4.91
C LEU A 67 8.96 -1.19 5.87
N LEU A 68 7.66 -1.42 6.07
CA LEU A 68 6.84 -0.60 6.96
C LEU A 68 7.28 -0.75 8.42
N THR A 69 7.53 -1.98 8.85
CA THR A 69 8.03 -2.28 10.20
C THR A 69 9.34 -1.55 10.48
N ASP A 70 10.31 -1.66 9.57
CA ASP A 70 11.61 -0.99 9.71
C ASP A 70 11.48 0.53 9.64
N PHE A 71 10.62 1.06 8.78
CA PHE A 71 10.40 2.49 8.66
C PHE A 71 9.81 3.10 9.95
N ILE A 72 8.81 2.45 10.53
CA ILE A 72 8.20 2.92 11.78
C ILE A 72 9.22 2.84 12.91
N ARG A 73 9.92 1.73 13.06
CA ARG A 73 10.88 1.52 14.13
C ARG A 73 12.10 2.43 14.02
N ASP A 74 12.70 2.55 12.83
CA ASP A 74 14.04 3.14 12.68
C ASP A 74 14.00 4.61 12.23
N ILE A 75 12.92 5.06 11.57
CA ILE A 75 12.80 6.42 11.04
C ILE A 75 11.81 7.25 11.89
N ILE A 76 10.65 6.71 12.23
CA ILE A 76 9.69 7.42 13.08
C ILE A 76 10.10 7.29 14.54
N GLY A 77 10.33 6.08 15.03
CA GLY A 77 10.87 5.78 16.37
C GLY A 77 9.90 6.02 17.54
N GLU A 78 8.65 6.32 17.26
CA GLU A 78 7.60 6.58 18.24
C GLU A 78 6.24 6.09 17.74
N LYS A 79 5.26 5.97 18.64
CA LYS A 79 3.91 5.55 18.28
C LYS A 79 3.32 6.46 17.21
N THR A 80 2.73 5.87 16.18
CA THR A 80 2.27 6.59 15.00
C THR A 80 0.86 6.18 14.56
N ASP A 81 0.11 7.13 14.05
CA ASP A 81 -1.10 6.87 13.28
C ASP A 81 -0.73 6.50 11.84
N ILE A 82 -1.46 5.57 11.25
CA ILE A 82 -1.23 5.14 9.86
C ILE A 82 -2.49 5.39 9.04
N VAL A 83 -2.31 6.03 7.89
CA VAL A 83 -3.36 6.17 6.87
C VAL A 83 -2.88 5.48 5.61
N ALA A 84 -3.63 4.49 5.11
CA ALA A 84 -3.26 3.73 3.93
C ALA A 84 -4.41 3.63 2.93
N THR A 85 -4.10 3.72 1.64
CA THR A 85 -5.09 3.63 0.56
C THR A 85 -5.01 2.30 -0.20
N GLY A 86 -6.16 1.87 -0.73
CA GLY A 86 -6.25 0.78 -1.69
C GLY A 86 -5.61 -0.54 -1.25
N ALA A 87 -4.75 -1.08 -2.09
CA ALA A 87 -4.06 -2.35 -1.86
C ALA A 87 -3.05 -2.29 -0.70
N SER A 88 -2.57 -1.08 -0.34
CA SER A 88 -1.66 -0.90 0.79
C SER A 88 -2.29 -1.25 2.14
N ALA A 89 -3.61 -1.16 2.25
CA ALA A 89 -4.35 -1.57 3.44
C ALA A 89 -4.03 -3.00 3.88
N SER A 90 -3.79 -3.90 2.94
CA SER A 90 -3.54 -5.31 3.23
C SER A 90 -2.21 -5.53 3.98
N PHE A 91 -1.12 -4.97 3.50
CA PHE A 91 0.16 -5.14 4.17
C PHE A 91 0.32 -4.28 5.43
N VAL A 92 -0.39 -3.15 5.52
CA VAL A 92 -0.50 -2.37 6.77
C VAL A 92 -1.18 -3.22 7.84
N THR A 93 -2.33 -3.81 7.53
CA THR A 93 -3.04 -4.71 8.45
C THR A 93 -2.16 -5.90 8.86
N ALA A 94 -1.43 -6.49 7.93
CA ALA A 94 -0.51 -7.59 8.24
C ALA A 94 0.69 -7.14 9.10
N ALA A 95 1.22 -5.93 8.89
CA ALA A 95 2.31 -5.37 9.70
C ALA A 95 1.90 -5.12 11.16
N CYS A 96 0.64 -4.78 11.41
CA CYS A 96 0.14 -4.52 12.76
C CYS A 96 0.33 -5.68 13.72
N GLN A 97 0.36 -6.92 13.23
CA GLN A 97 0.66 -8.06 14.10
C GLN A 97 2.07 -8.03 14.69
N ASN A 98 3.01 -7.39 13.98
CA ASN A 98 4.42 -7.34 14.39
C ASN A 98 4.77 -6.10 15.22
N ILE A 99 4.02 -5.00 15.05
CA ILE A 99 4.33 -3.68 15.61
C ILE A 99 3.11 -3.00 16.23
N ALA A 100 2.14 -3.77 16.75
CA ALA A 100 0.92 -3.22 17.35
C ALA A 100 1.19 -2.21 18.48
N ASP A 101 2.27 -2.39 19.21
CA ASP A 101 2.73 -1.49 20.28
C ASP A 101 3.25 -0.13 19.77
N GLN A 102 3.59 -0.04 18.51
CA GLN A 102 4.09 1.17 17.84
C GLN A 102 3.03 1.90 16.99
N ILE A 103 1.80 1.39 16.97
CA ILE A 103 0.70 1.95 16.19
C ILE A 103 -0.40 2.39 17.15
N ASP A 104 -0.86 3.65 17.02
CA ASP A 104 -2.01 4.15 17.77
C ASP A 104 -3.32 3.84 17.04
N HIS A 105 -3.49 4.39 15.85
CA HIS A 105 -4.69 4.22 15.05
C HIS A 105 -4.35 3.90 13.61
N ILE A 106 -5.27 3.22 12.94
CA ILE A 106 -5.18 2.91 11.51
C ILE A 106 -6.42 3.45 10.81
N ILE A 107 -6.21 4.17 9.72
CA ILE A 107 -7.27 4.63 8.84
C ILE A 107 -7.05 4.00 7.48
N LEU A 108 -7.98 3.16 7.04
CA LEU A 108 -7.94 2.52 5.73
C LEU A 108 -8.89 3.26 4.78
N VAL A 109 -8.35 3.83 3.72
CA VAL A 109 -9.11 4.60 2.73
C VAL A 109 -9.35 3.75 1.49
N CYS A 110 -10.59 3.46 1.19
CA CYS A 110 -10.99 2.61 0.05
C CYS A 110 -10.18 1.30 -0.03
N PRO A 111 -10.10 0.51 1.04
CA PRO A 111 -9.23 -0.67 1.08
C PRO A 111 -9.66 -1.71 0.05
N GLU A 112 -8.70 -2.52 -0.40
CA GLU A 112 -8.99 -3.74 -1.16
C GLU A 112 -9.62 -4.82 -0.27
N SER A 113 -10.26 -5.83 -0.90
CA SER A 113 -10.90 -6.94 -0.19
C SER A 113 -9.95 -7.66 0.78
N THR A 114 -10.44 -8.02 1.96
CA THR A 114 -9.71 -8.85 2.94
C THR A 114 -9.33 -10.22 2.38
N HIS A 115 -10.09 -10.69 1.38
CA HIS A 115 -9.90 -11.96 0.69
C HIS A 115 -9.29 -11.79 -0.71
N ALA A 116 -8.43 -10.80 -0.91
CA ALA A 116 -7.82 -10.50 -2.21
C ALA A 116 -7.14 -11.73 -2.85
N LEU A 117 -6.70 -12.71 -2.07
CA LEU A 117 -6.16 -13.99 -2.55
C LEU A 117 -7.22 -15.02 -3.00
N ALA A 118 -8.51 -14.77 -2.78
CA ALA A 118 -9.56 -15.72 -3.15
C ALA A 118 -9.63 -15.98 -4.66
N LYS A 119 -9.09 -15.07 -5.47
CA LYS A 119 -8.92 -15.26 -6.92
C LYS A 119 -7.45 -15.46 -7.25
N ALA A 120 -7.05 -16.71 -7.41
CA ALA A 120 -5.73 -17.02 -7.96
C ALA A 120 -5.55 -16.32 -9.34
N PRO A 121 -4.34 -15.80 -9.65
CA PRO A 121 -4.09 -15.18 -10.95
C PRO A 121 -4.35 -16.20 -12.06
N ASN A 122 -5.06 -15.77 -13.10
CA ASN A 122 -5.33 -16.63 -14.23
C ASN A 122 -4.02 -16.92 -15.03
N HIS A 123 -4.06 -17.95 -15.89
CA HIS A 123 -2.89 -18.34 -16.68
C HIS A 123 -2.35 -17.20 -17.55
N LYS A 124 -3.22 -16.34 -18.08
CA LYS A 124 -2.81 -15.20 -18.93
C LYS A 124 -2.05 -14.16 -18.12
N SER A 125 -2.52 -13.83 -16.91
CA SER A 125 -1.83 -12.88 -15.99
C SER A 125 -0.46 -13.42 -15.57
N LYS A 126 -0.37 -14.71 -15.22
CA LYS A 126 0.92 -15.34 -14.88
C LYS A 126 1.90 -15.35 -16.06
N LEU A 127 1.41 -15.64 -17.26
CA LEU A 127 2.25 -15.62 -18.45
C LEU A 127 2.71 -14.21 -18.78
N LEU A 128 1.81 -13.22 -18.72
CA LEU A 128 2.15 -11.81 -18.95
C LEU A 128 3.17 -11.31 -17.93
N ALA A 129 3.02 -11.65 -16.65
CA ALA A 129 3.99 -11.31 -15.61
C ALA A 129 5.39 -11.86 -15.92
N LYS A 130 5.48 -13.12 -16.41
CA LYS A 130 6.76 -13.71 -16.84
C LYS A 130 7.35 -12.98 -18.04
N ILE A 131 6.55 -12.64 -19.03
CA ILE A 131 7.00 -11.95 -20.26
C ILE A 131 7.51 -10.55 -19.92
N ILE A 132 6.81 -9.80 -19.05
CA ILE A 132 7.21 -8.45 -18.62
C ILE A 132 8.56 -8.47 -17.91
N ASN A 133 8.90 -9.53 -17.20
CA ASN A 133 10.19 -9.68 -16.54
C ASN A 133 11.36 -9.97 -17.49
N ILE A 134 11.11 -10.31 -18.75
CA ILE A 134 12.19 -10.50 -19.75
C ILE A 134 12.88 -9.15 -20.02
N PRO A 135 14.20 -9.06 -19.94
CA PRO A 135 14.93 -7.85 -20.31
C PRO A 135 14.60 -7.41 -21.75
N ILE A 136 14.60 -6.11 -22.01
CA ILE A 136 14.33 -5.47 -23.31
C ILE A 136 12.90 -5.73 -23.81
N TYR A 137 12.54 -6.98 -24.12
CA TYR A 137 11.23 -7.35 -24.67
C TYR A 137 10.08 -7.03 -23.70
N GLY A 138 10.24 -7.40 -22.43
CA GLY A 138 9.25 -7.09 -21.40
C GLY A 138 9.14 -5.57 -21.15
N THR A 139 10.24 -4.84 -21.28
CA THR A 139 10.22 -3.36 -21.19
C THR A 139 9.41 -2.77 -22.34
N PHE A 140 9.56 -3.28 -23.55
CA PHE A 140 8.76 -2.84 -24.69
C PHE A 140 7.27 -3.10 -24.46
N ILE A 141 6.88 -4.32 -24.05
CA ILE A 141 5.50 -4.67 -23.77
C ILE A 141 4.91 -3.79 -22.66
N TYR A 142 5.66 -3.58 -21.59
CA TYR A 142 5.22 -2.71 -20.50
C TYR A 142 4.98 -1.28 -20.96
N ASN A 143 5.91 -0.70 -21.72
CA ASN A 143 5.81 0.67 -22.21
C ASN A 143 4.63 0.88 -23.16
N VAL A 144 4.32 -0.13 -23.99
CA VAL A 144 3.22 -0.04 -24.97
C VAL A 144 1.87 -0.36 -24.34
N GLY A 145 1.82 -1.33 -23.44
CA GLY A 145 0.55 -1.90 -22.97
C GLY A 145 0.12 -1.54 -21.57
N ALA A 146 1.04 -1.18 -20.69
CA ALA A 146 0.76 -1.01 -19.27
C ALA A 146 1.24 0.31 -18.67
N ARG A 147 2.29 0.92 -19.24
CA ARG A 147 2.86 2.13 -18.69
C ARG A 147 1.90 3.31 -18.83
N ASN A 148 1.55 3.91 -17.72
CA ASN A 148 0.88 5.19 -17.71
C ASN A 148 1.95 6.30 -17.72
N THR A 149 2.22 6.86 -18.90
CA THR A 149 3.28 7.87 -19.09
C THR A 149 3.02 9.18 -18.34
N ALA A 150 1.78 9.43 -17.90
CA ALA A 150 1.44 10.61 -17.12
C ALA A 150 1.80 10.47 -15.65
N LEU A 151 1.88 9.22 -15.13
CA LEU A 151 2.05 8.93 -13.71
C LEU A 151 3.29 8.06 -13.41
N SER A 152 3.86 7.39 -14.42
CA SER A 152 5.01 6.49 -14.26
C SER A 152 6.18 6.98 -15.11
N ASP A 153 7.20 7.51 -14.45
CA ASP A 153 8.38 8.07 -15.12
C ASP A 153 9.40 7.00 -15.53
N SER A 154 9.30 5.78 -14.99
CA SER A 154 10.31 4.75 -15.18
C SER A 154 9.76 3.45 -15.74
N ALA A 155 10.44 2.91 -16.76
CA ALA A 155 10.19 1.58 -17.27
C ALA A 155 10.51 0.46 -16.26
N GLU A 156 11.24 0.77 -15.20
CA GLU A 156 11.60 -0.16 -14.12
C GLU A 156 10.40 -0.51 -13.23
N CYS A 157 9.33 0.32 -13.24
CA CYS A 157 8.05 0.00 -12.60
C CYS A 157 7.42 -1.30 -13.13
N LYS A 158 7.90 -1.82 -14.27
CA LYS A 158 7.46 -3.11 -14.82
C LYS A 158 7.62 -4.28 -13.86
N TYR A 159 8.64 -4.26 -12.99
CA TYR A 159 8.88 -5.35 -12.02
C TYR A 159 7.80 -5.38 -10.93
N LEU A 160 7.38 -4.21 -10.46
CA LEU A 160 6.25 -4.10 -9.56
C LEU A 160 4.95 -4.50 -10.27
N TYR A 161 4.72 -3.99 -11.49
CA TYR A 161 3.54 -4.36 -12.28
C TYR A 161 3.44 -5.87 -12.51
N ALA A 162 4.55 -6.53 -12.87
CA ALA A 162 4.61 -7.97 -13.02
C ALA A 162 4.28 -8.70 -11.70
N SER A 163 4.73 -8.16 -10.57
CA SER A 163 4.46 -8.74 -9.24
C SER A 163 2.99 -8.60 -8.87
N ILE A 164 2.35 -7.48 -9.17
CA ILE A 164 0.91 -7.26 -8.99
C ILE A 164 0.11 -8.25 -9.86
N LEU A 165 0.45 -8.38 -11.14
CA LEU A 165 -0.18 -9.36 -12.06
C LEU A 165 -0.04 -10.80 -11.58
N GLY A 166 1.08 -11.12 -10.96
CA GLY A 166 1.36 -12.43 -10.36
C GLY A 166 0.69 -12.65 -8.99
N HIS A 167 0.02 -11.64 -8.44
CA HIS A 167 -0.58 -11.62 -7.10
C HIS A 167 0.43 -11.85 -5.96
N TYR A 168 1.71 -11.50 -6.15
CA TYR A 168 2.73 -11.62 -5.10
C TYR A 168 2.61 -10.53 -4.03
N THR A 169 1.97 -9.41 -4.36
CA THR A 169 1.79 -8.26 -3.47
C THR A 169 0.54 -8.36 -2.60
N THR A 170 -0.32 -9.35 -2.83
CA THR A 170 -1.57 -9.54 -2.09
C THR A 170 -1.41 -10.57 -0.96
N VAL A 171 -2.17 -10.38 0.11
CA VAL A 171 -2.25 -11.31 1.24
C VAL A 171 -3.70 -11.38 1.72
N ASN A 172 -4.10 -12.53 2.23
CA ASN A 172 -5.36 -12.65 2.96
C ASN A 172 -5.14 -12.09 4.37
N VAL A 173 -5.83 -11.01 4.71
CA VAL A 173 -5.66 -10.30 5.98
C VAL A 173 -6.77 -10.60 6.98
N ALA A 174 -7.76 -11.42 6.63
CA ALA A 174 -8.88 -11.73 7.52
C ALA A 174 -8.37 -12.23 8.88
N HIS A 175 -7.42 -13.17 8.89
CA HIS A 175 -6.81 -13.69 10.12
C HIS A 175 -5.92 -12.67 10.85
N CYS A 176 -5.42 -11.65 10.13
CA CYS A 176 -4.61 -10.59 10.75
C CYS A 176 -5.47 -9.58 11.51
N LEU A 177 -6.73 -9.43 11.12
CA LEU A 177 -7.70 -8.58 11.81
C LEU A 177 -8.20 -9.22 13.09
N GLU A 178 -8.31 -10.54 13.13
CA GLU A 178 -8.77 -11.26 14.32
C GLU A 178 -7.83 -11.01 15.51
N GLY A 179 -8.39 -10.48 16.59
CA GLY A 179 -7.63 -10.20 17.82
C GLY A 179 -6.79 -8.94 17.82
N LEU A 180 -6.86 -8.10 16.78
CA LEU A 180 -6.25 -6.78 16.82
C LEU A 180 -6.92 -5.91 17.89
N THR A 181 -6.07 -5.26 18.70
CA THR A 181 -6.49 -4.29 19.73
C THR A 181 -6.33 -2.85 19.25
N THR A 182 -5.60 -2.64 18.16
CA THR A 182 -5.40 -1.33 17.54
C THR A 182 -6.71 -0.82 16.97
N SER A 183 -7.04 0.45 17.23
CA SER A 183 -8.22 1.10 16.67
C SER A 183 -8.10 1.24 15.16
N ILE A 184 -9.11 0.79 14.42
CA ILE A 184 -9.16 0.86 12.95
C ILE A 184 -10.42 1.60 12.53
N ALA A 185 -10.26 2.56 11.62
CA ALA A 185 -11.36 3.20 10.91
C ALA A 185 -11.24 2.92 9.41
N VAL A 186 -12.38 2.77 8.74
CA VAL A 186 -12.44 2.57 7.29
C VAL A 186 -13.21 3.71 6.64
N ILE A 187 -12.63 4.35 5.65
CA ILE A 187 -13.24 5.43 4.88
C ILE A 187 -13.49 4.98 3.46
N THR A 188 -14.70 5.18 2.95
CA THR A 188 -15.08 4.85 1.58
C THR A 188 -15.61 6.05 0.83
N GLY A 189 -15.45 6.05 -0.49
CA GLY A 189 -15.96 7.12 -1.34
C GLY A 189 -17.44 6.91 -1.69
N LYS A 190 -18.28 7.91 -1.48
CA LYS A 190 -19.71 7.89 -1.82
C LYS A 190 -19.99 7.49 -3.28
N ASN A 191 -19.07 7.83 -4.19
CA ASN A 191 -19.20 7.55 -5.62
C ASN A 191 -18.49 6.25 -6.05
N ALA A 192 -18.02 5.43 -5.09
CA ALA A 192 -17.29 4.20 -5.34
C ALA A 192 -17.95 3.03 -4.57
N PRO A 193 -19.14 2.55 -5.01
CA PRO A 193 -19.90 1.53 -4.28
C PRO A 193 -19.15 0.20 -4.11
N GLU A 194 -18.24 -0.13 -5.03
CA GLU A 194 -17.40 -1.34 -4.92
C GLU A 194 -16.46 -1.27 -3.71
N THR A 195 -15.96 -0.08 -3.37
CA THR A 195 -15.11 0.09 -2.19
C THR A 195 -15.89 -0.03 -0.90
N SER A 196 -17.15 0.41 -0.88
CA SER A 196 -18.04 0.24 0.28
C SER A 196 -18.30 -1.24 0.57
N GLN A 197 -18.51 -2.06 -0.46
CA GLN A 197 -18.70 -3.50 -0.29
C GLN A 197 -17.44 -4.15 0.29
N LYS A 198 -16.26 -3.81 -0.21
CA LYS A 198 -14.97 -4.29 0.33
C LYS A 198 -14.74 -3.85 1.78
N ALA A 199 -15.07 -2.60 2.10
CA ALA A 199 -14.97 -2.07 3.47
C ALA A 199 -15.86 -2.83 4.46
N THR A 200 -17.06 -3.24 4.04
CA THR A 200 -17.98 -4.03 4.87
C THR A 200 -17.34 -5.36 5.32
N GLU A 201 -16.44 -5.95 4.52
CA GLU A 201 -15.70 -7.16 4.92
C GLU A 201 -14.87 -6.95 6.18
N TYR A 202 -14.19 -5.79 6.29
CA TYR A 202 -13.42 -5.42 7.49
C TYR A 202 -14.30 -5.30 8.72
N CYS A 203 -15.45 -4.62 8.59
CA CYS A 203 -16.41 -4.45 9.69
C CYS A 203 -17.03 -5.78 10.15
N HIS A 204 -17.21 -6.75 9.25
CA HIS A 204 -17.70 -8.07 9.61
C HIS A 204 -16.70 -8.90 10.41
N ILE A 205 -15.41 -8.77 10.10
CA ILE A 205 -14.35 -9.52 10.79
C ILE A 205 -14.03 -8.88 12.16
N LEU A 206 -14.00 -7.55 12.22
CA LEU A 206 -13.74 -6.80 13.44
C LEU A 206 -14.88 -5.76 13.66
N PRO A 207 -15.92 -6.11 14.44
CA PRO A 207 -17.07 -5.22 14.64
C PRO A 207 -16.77 -3.89 15.34
N SER A 208 -15.59 -3.74 15.93
CA SER A 208 -15.11 -2.48 16.52
C SER A 208 -14.60 -1.46 15.51
N ILE A 209 -14.54 -1.81 14.21
CA ILE A 209 -14.12 -0.89 13.16
C ILE A 209 -15.20 0.19 12.95
N GLU A 210 -14.78 1.44 13.01
CA GLU A 210 -15.59 2.59 12.63
C GLU A 210 -15.66 2.72 11.09
N HIS A 211 -16.88 2.92 10.54
CA HIS A 211 -17.11 3.04 9.08
C HIS A 211 -17.95 4.26 8.76
#